data_05c87501ddc7122e9ccd1d2b3cf2a15b
#
_entry.id   05c87501ddc7122e9ccd1d2b3cf2a15b
#
_cell.length_a   1.000
_cell.length_b   1.000
_cell.length_c   1.000
_cell.angle_alpha   90.00
_cell.angle_beta   90.00
_cell.angle_gamma   90.00
#
_symmetry.space_group_name_H-M   'P 1'
#
loop_
_entity.id
_entity.type
_entity.pdbx_description
1 polymer ?
#
loop_
_entity_poly.entity_id
_entity_poly.type
_entity_poly.pdbx_seq_one_letter_code
_entity_poly.pdbx_strand_id
1 'polypeptide(L)'
;RGLGDVYKRQIYNDETNEHVDNVCAYVGPAEVVLAWTEDENDPQYALSRASLDALEAATDAKGRHFTVHKLPIPAKPICVTEEELQGYAFEEGEDTREAGERLAASYVNFYISNGGIILPQFGDENDAEAVRILGGLFPGRRVYPIPARSILVGGGNIHCVTQQIPRG
;
A
#
# COMPACT_ATOMS: atom_id res chain seq x y z
N ARG A 1 -20.35 13.46 -4.01
CA ARG A 1 -19.08 13.80 -3.36
C ARG A 1 -18.11 14.19 -4.46
N GLY A 2 -17.47 15.36 -4.33
CA GLY A 2 -16.64 15.93 -5.39
C GLY A 2 -15.27 15.24 -5.45
N LEU A 3 -14.68 15.24 -6.64
CA LEU A 3 -13.34 14.68 -6.93
C LEU A 3 -12.22 15.23 -6.00
N GLY A 4 -12.44 16.37 -5.33
CA GLY A 4 -11.47 16.99 -4.43
C GLY A 4 -11.14 16.21 -3.13
N ASP A 5 -11.95 15.20 -2.75
CA ASP A 5 -11.69 14.38 -1.56
C ASP A 5 -10.77 13.18 -1.87
N VAL A 6 -10.65 12.78 -3.12
CA VAL A 6 -9.87 11.60 -3.56
C VAL A 6 -8.38 11.88 -3.39
N TYR A 7 -7.89 13.04 -3.83
CA TYR A 7 -6.47 13.44 -3.76
C TYR A 7 -5.89 13.62 -2.34
N LYS A 8 -6.72 13.52 -1.31
CA LYS A 8 -6.29 13.72 0.09
C LYS A 8 -6.03 12.44 0.87
N ARG A 9 -6.24 11.26 0.26
CA ARG A 9 -6.25 9.97 0.98
C ARG A 9 -5.53 8.85 0.24
N GLN A 10 -4.57 9.18 -0.59
CA GLN A 10 -3.82 8.26 -1.43
C GLN A 10 -2.46 7.89 -0.81
N ILE A 11 -1.72 7.01 -1.44
CA ILE A 11 -0.28 6.92 -1.27
C ILE A 11 0.37 8.02 -2.12
N TYR A 12 1.37 8.68 -1.57
CA TYR A 12 2.08 9.75 -2.25
C TYR A 12 2.66 9.25 -3.57
N ASN A 13 2.38 10.01 -4.62
CA ASN A 13 2.79 9.71 -6.01
C ASN A 13 2.22 8.38 -6.56
N ASP A 14 0.98 8.05 -6.20
CA ASP A 14 0.27 6.90 -6.77
C ASP A 14 -0.29 7.25 -8.16
N GLU A 15 0.32 6.70 -9.20
CA GLU A 15 -0.08 6.88 -10.60
C GLU A 15 -1.21 5.93 -11.03
N THR A 16 -1.65 5.03 -10.16
CA THR A 16 -2.64 3.99 -10.48
C THR A 16 -4.07 4.43 -10.22
N ASN A 17 -4.38 5.73 -10.37
CA ASN A 17 -5.67 6.34 -10.05
C ASN A 17 -6.11 6.16 -8.60
N GLU A 18 -5.16 6.20 -7.65
CA GLU A 18 -5.41 6.24 -6.21
C GLU A 18 -6.16 5.00 -5.69
N HIS A 19 -5.72 3.84 -6.10
CA HIS A 19 -6.31 2.58 -5.68
C HIS A 19 -6.18 2.38 -4.17
N VAL A 20 -7.29 2.03 -3.53
CA VAL A 20 -7.37 1.87 -2.07
C VAL A 20 -6.47 0.77 -1.52
N ASP A 21 -6.08 -0.20 -2.34
CA ASP A 21 -5.22 -1.33 -1.95
C ASP A 21 -3.77 -0.94 -1.64
N ASN A 22 -3.37 0.30 -1.95
CA ASN A 22 -2.12 0.91 -1.45
C ASN A 22 -2.33 1.66 -0.13
N VAL A 23 -3.55 2.06 0.18
CA VAL A 23 -3.89 2.94 1.31
C VAL A 23 -4.31 2.15 2.54
N CYS A 24 -5.34 1.30 2.39
CA CYS A 24 -5.83 0.48 3.49
C CYS A 24 -6.39 -0.86 3.00
N ALA A 25 -6.38 -1.85 3.90
CA ALA A 25 -6.95 -3.17 3.64
C ALA A 25 -7.64 -3.72 4.89
N TYR A 26 -8.71 -4.49 4.69
CA TYR A 26 -9.35 -5.24 5.77
C TYR A 26 -8.45 -6.38 6.25
N VAL A 27 -8.34 -6.51 7.58
CA VAL A 27 -7.65 -7.62 8.24
C VAL A 27 -8.59 -8.46 9.10
N GLY A 28 -9.76 -7.92 9.40
CA GLY A 28 -10.80 -8.55 10.19
C GLY A 28 -12.14 -7.81 10.10
N PRO A 29 -13.19 -8.31 10.77
CA PRO A 29 -14.48 -7.63 10.81
C PRO A 29 -14.40 -6.30 11.58
N ALA A 30 -14.56 -5.18 10.89
CA ALA A 30 -14.34 -3.81 11.36
C ALA A 30 -12.89 -3.53 11.80
N GLU A 31 -11.92 -4.27 11.25
CA GLU A 31 -10.49 -4.05 11.46
C GLU A 31 -9.80 -3.81 10.12
N VAL A 32 -8.98 -2.79 10.07
CA VAL A 32 -8.22 -2.40 8.88
C VAL A 32 -6.77 -2.09 9.23
N VAL A 33 -5.87 -2.32 8.30
CA VAL A 33 -4.53 -1.71 8.31
C VAL A 33 -4.55 -0.47 7.44
N LEU A 34 -3.79 0.55 7.85
CA LEU A 34 -3.61 1.81 7.14
C LEU A 34 -2.12 2.05 6.92
N ALA A 35 -1.73 2.39 5.70
CA ALA A 35 -0.38 2.83 5.39
C ALA A 35 -0.03 4.10 6.18
N TRP A 36 1.07 4.06 6.94
CA TRP A 36 1.39 5.08 7.93
C TRP A 36 2.86 5.45 7.95
N THR A 37 3.13 6.71 8.23
CA THR A 37 4.43 7.21 8.65
C THR A 37 4.26 8.10 9.88
N GLU A 38 5.25 8.10 10.76
CA GLU A 38 5.32 9.06 11.90
C GLU A 38 6.18 10.29 11.54
N ASP A 39 6.80 10.32 10.36
CA ASP A 39 7.58 11.48 9.91
C ASP A 39 6.64 12.55 9.36
N GLU A 40 6.43 13.61 10.12
CA GLU A 40 5.59 14.76 9.74
C GLU A 40 6.15 15.54 8.54
N ASN A 41 7.42 15.35 8.19
CA ASN A 41 8.03 15.97 7.02
C ASN A 41 7.84 15.13 5.74
N ASP A 42 7.46 13.87 5.86
CA ASP A 42 7.10 13.05 4.69
C ASP A 42 5.73 13.50 4.17
N PRO A 43 5.59 13.83 2.87
CA PRO A 43 4.30 14.21 2.29
C PRO A 43 3.21 13.16 2.48
N GLN A 44 3.57 11.87 2.70
CA GLN A 44 2.62 10.83 3.04
C GLN A 44 1.93 11.04 4.39
N TYR A 45 2.55 11.72 5.35
CA TYR A 45 1.96 11.92 6.68
C TYR A 45 0.58 12.57 6.61
N ALA A 46 0.47 13.68 5.87
CA ALA A 46 -0.80 14.39 5.72
C ALA A 46 -1.90 13.53 5.05
N LEU A 47 -1.52 12.70 4.07
CA LEU A 47 -2.43 11.80 3.36
C LEU A 47 -2.91 10.66 4.27
N SER A 48 -1.98 10.05 5.02
CA SER A 48 -2.29 9.00 5.99
C SER A 48 -3.15 9.53 7.14
N ARG A 49 -2.88 10.75 7.60
CA ARG A 49 -3.68 11.41 8.63
C ARG A 49 -5.13 11.66 8.18
N ALA A 50 -5.31 12.18 6.97
CA ALA A 50 -6.65 12.38 6.39
C ALA A 50 -7.41 11.05 6.21
N SER A 51 -6.70 9.97 5.88
CA SER A 51 -7.28 8.63 5.78
C SER A 51 -7.69 8.09 7.15
N LEU A 52 -6.86 8.30 8.17
CA LEU A 52 -7.18 7.91 9.55
C LEU A 52 -8.42 8.62 10.06
N ASP A 53 -8.48 9.95 9.92
CA ASP A 53 -9.63 10.76 10.35
C ASP A 53 -10.94 10.28 9.69
N ALA A 54 -10.87 9.88 8.42
CA ALA A 54 -12.03 9.33 7.71
C ALA A 54 -12.45 7.94 8.21
N LEU A 55 -11.49 7.07 8.51
CA LEU A 55 -11.77 5.74 9.05
C LEU A 55 -12.33 5.81 10.47
N GLU A 56 -11.81 6.71 11.32
CA GLU A 56 -12.32 6.95 12.67
C GLU A 56 -13.75 7.48 12.68
N ALA A 57 -14.12 8.31 11.69
CA ALA A 57 -15.47 8.83 11.53
C ALA A 57 -16.46 7.85 10.89
N ALA A 58 -15.97 6.76 10.27
CA ALA A 58 -16.78 5.80 9.53
C ALA A 58 -17.20 4.60 10.39
N THR A 59 -18.18 3.86 9.89
CA THR A 59 -18.58 2.56 10.41
C THR A 59 -18.67 1.55 9.28
N ASP A 60 -18.55 0.28 9.61
CA ASP A 60 -18.82 -0.80 8.66
C ASP A 60 -20.33 -0.94 8.35
N ALA A 61 -20.67 -1.87 7.47
CA ALA A 61 -22.08 -2.14 7.09
C ALA A 61 -22.99 -2.61 8.25
N LYS A 62 -22.40 -2.98 9.40
CA LYS A 62 -23.12 -3.35 10.63
C LYS A 62 -23.12 -2.23 11.68
N GLY A 63 -22.63 -1.04 11.35
CA GLY A 63 -22.57 0.12 12.23
C GLY A 63 -21.44 0.05 13.27
N ARG A 64 -20.41 -0.80 13.10
CA ARG A 64 -19.28 -0.91 13.99
C ARG A 64 -18.19 0.08 13.57
N HIS A 65 -17.63 0.82 14.53
CA HIS A 65 -16.44 1.64 14.28
C HIS A 65 -15.24 0.77 13.92
N PHE A 66 -14.35 1.32 13.10
CA PHE A 66 -13.13 0.64 12.70
C PHE A 66 -12.07 0.68 13.80
N THR A 67 -11.41 -0.47 13.99
CA THR A 67 -10.10 -0.52 14.64
C THR A 67 -9.04 -0.37 13.54
N VAL A 68 -8.27 0.69 13.61
CA VAL A 68 -7.24 1.01 12.61
C VAL A 68 -5.87 0.63 13.15
N HIS A 69 -5.20 -0.30 12.46
CA HIS A 69 -3.83 -0.70 12.73
C HIS A 69 -2.90 0.04 11.77
N LYS A 70 -1.93 0.76 12.30
CA LYS A 70 -0.92 1.46 11.50
C LYS A 70 0.10 0.46 10.97
N LEU A 71 0.25 0.39 9.66
CA LEU A 71 1.28 -0.40 8.98
C LEU A 71 2.29 0.57 8.37
N PRO A 72 3.58 0.51 8.73
CA PRO A 72 4.53 1.49 8.23
C PRO A 72 4.58 1.46 6.69
N ILE A 73 4.93 2.57 6.09
CA ILE A 73 5.48 2.61 4.73
C ILE A 73 7.00 2.38 4.80
N PRO A 74 7.72 2.17 3.68
CA PRO A 74 9.17 2.17 3.69
C PRO A 74 9.73 3.41 4.37
N ALA A 75 10.72 3.23 5.24
CA ALA A 75 11.34 4.32 6.01
C ALA A 75 12.07 5.33 5.10
N LYS A 76 12.52 4.85 3.94
CA LYS A 76 13.13 5.70 2.91
C LYS A 76 12.28 5.64 1.65
N PRO A 77 12.11 6.78 0.94
CA PRO A 77 11.44 6.77 -0.35
C PRO A 77 12.08 5.77 -1.31
N ILE A 78 11.27 4.88 -1.85
CA ILE A 78 11.69 3.98 -2.93
C ILE A 78 11.55 4.76 -4.23
N CYS A 79 12.67 5.01 -4.90
CA CYS A 79 12.70 5.83 -6.10
C CYS A 79 13.17 5.04 -7.32
N VAL A 80 12.72 5.48 -8.50
CA VAL A 80 13.15 4.94 -9.80
C VAL A 80 14.64 5.21 -10.02
N THR A 81 15.37 4.24 -10.52
CA THR A 81 16.78 4.38 -10.90
C THR A 81 16.93 4.67 -12.40
N GLU A 82 18.09 5.22 -12.79
CA GLU A 82 18.41 5.42 -14.22
C GLU A 82 18.45 4.10 -15.00
N GLU A 83 18.88 3.00 -14.37
CA GLU A 83 18.92 1.68 -14.98
C GLU A 83 17.49 1.15 -15.25
N GLU A 84 16.59 1.35 -14.29
CA GLU A 84 15.19 0.95 -14.43
C GLU A 84 14.48 1.72 -15.54
N LEU A 85 14.78 3.01 -15.71
CA LEU A 85 14.24 3.82 -16.80
C LEU A 85 14.55 3.28 -18.19
N GLN A 86 15.68 2.60 -18.38
CA GLN A 86 16.03 1.99 -19.66
C GLN A 86 15.10 0.84 -20.06
N GLY A 87 14.37 0.28 -19.10
CA GLY A 87 13.39 -0.78 -19.33
C GLY A 87 11.99 -0.28 -19.71
N TYR A 88 11.72 1.03 -19.58
CA TYR A 88 10.42 1.60 -19.97
C TYR A 88 10.39 1.89 -21.48
N ALA A 89 9.25 1.58 -22.10
CA ALA A 89 8.89 2.04 -23.43
C ALA A 89 7.65 2.92 -23.28
N PHE A 90 7.84 4.24 -23.33
CA PHE A 90 6.73 5.18 -23.29
C PHE A 90 6.14 5.39 -24.68
N GLU A 91 4.82 5.38 -24.76
CA GLU A 91 4.10 5.76 -25.97
C GLU A 91 3.80 7.27 -25.98
N GLU A 92 3.51 7.80 -27.16
CA GLU A 92 3.19 9.23 -27.31
C GLU A 92 1.91 9.58 -26.52
N GLY A 93 2.02 10.47 -25.53
CA GLY A 93 0.92 10.91 -24.67
C GLY A 93 0.83 10.17 -23.33
N GLU A 94 1.72 9.25 -23.04
CA GLU A 94 1.87 8.67 -21.70
C GLU A 94 2.70 9.58 -20.78
N ASP A 95 2.38 9.54 -19.50
CA ASP A 95 3.19 10.19 -18.48
C ASP A 95 4.56 9.50 -18.40
N THR A 96 5.63 10.29 -18.49
CA THR A 96 7.00 9.80 -18.42
C THR A 96 7.49 9.84 -16.98
N ARG A 97 8.33 8.87 -16.60
CA ARG A 97 9.00 8.84 -15.30
C ARG A 97 10.40 9.44 -15.39
N GLU A 98 10.85 9.99 -14.25
CA GLU A 98 12.22 10.51 -14.12
C GLU A 98 13.00 9.73 -13.06
N ALA A 99 14.33 9.66 -13.23
CA ALA A 99 15.19 9.07 -12.22
C ALA A 99 15.10 9.87 -10.91
N GLY A 100 14.99 9.15 -9.79
CA GLY A 100 14.76 9.75 -8.47
C GLY A 100 13.31 10.03 -8.14
N GLU A 101 12.38 9.83 -9.07
CA GLU A 101 10.95 9.90 -8.79
C GLU A 101 10.53 8.82 -7.79
N ARG A 102 9.76 9.22 -6.75
CA ARG A 102 9.29 8.32 -5.71
C ARG A 102 8.17 7.42 -6.24
N LEU A 103 8.31 6.12 -5.99
CA LEU A 103 7.28 5.11 -6.30
C LEU A 103 6.28 4.98 -5.16
N ALA A 104 5.06 4.58 -5.48
CA ALA A 104 3.96 4.36 -4.52
C ALA A 104 4.16 3.05 -3.72
N ALA A 105 5.28 2.93 -3.02
CA ALA A 105 5.62 1.73 -2.25
C ALA A 105 4.78 1.62 -0.98
N SER A 106 3.97 0.58 -0.87
CA SER A 106 3.12 0.33 0.29
C SER A 106 3.10 -1.15 0.66
N TYR A 107 3.36 -1.45 1.94
CA TYR A 107 3.17 -2.80 2.50
C TYR A 107 1.69 -3.20 2.59
N VAL A 108 0.75 -2.25 2.49
CA VAL A 108 -0.69 -2.53 2.47
C VAL A 108 -1.12 -3.29 1.22
N ASN A 109 -0.34 -3.22 0.15
CA ASN A 109 -0.60 -3.95 -1.10
C ASN A 109 -0.22 -5.45 -1.01
N PHE A 110 -0.55 -6.09 0.11
CA PHE A 110 -0.36 -7.53 0.32
C PHE A 110 -1.55 -8.33 -0.22
N TYR A 111 -1.32 -9.61 -0.49
CA TYR A 111 -2.36 -10.54 -0.93
C TYR A 111 -2.71 -11.55 0.16
N ILE A 112 -4.01 -11.73 0.43
CA ILE A 112 -4.52 -12.71 1.40
C ILE A 112 -4.90 -13.99 0.67
N SER A 113 -4.19 -15.08 0.97
CA SER A 113 -4.54 -16.43 0.53
C SER A 113 -5.10 -17.27 1.68
N ASN A 114 -5.58 -18.51 1.37
CA ASN A 114 -6.17 -19.36 2.38
C ASN A 114 -5.22 -19.72 3.54
N GLY A 115 -3.94 -19.94 3.26
CA GLY A 115 -2.95 -20.36 4.25
C GLY A 115 -1.88 -19.33 4.58
N GLY A 116 -1.89 -18.16 3.92
CA GLY A 116 -0.82 -17.21 4.07
C GLY A 116 -1.11 -15.81 3.54
N ILE A 117 -0.21 -14.91 3.87
CA ILE A 117 -0.19 -13.53 3.40
C ILE A 117 1.07 -13.35 2.55
N ILE A 118 0.92 -12.95 1.31
CA ILE A 118 2.05 -12.58 0.46
C ILE A 118 2.28 -11.09 0.62
N LEU A 119 3.43 -10.71 1.17
CA LEU A 119 3.75 -9.34 1.57
C LEU A 119 4.89 -8.79 0.71
N PRO A 120 4.71 -7.62 0.06
CA PRO A 120 5.79 -6.98 -0.65
C PRO A 120 6.93 -6.57 0.29
N GLN A 121 8.18 -6.70 -0.20
CA GLN A 121 9.38 -6.23 0.48
C GLN A 121 10.18 -5.34 -0.49
N PHE A 122 10.79 -4.33 0.08
CA PHE A 122 11.48 -3.29 -0.70
C PHE A 122 12.98 -3.21 -0.40
N GLY A 123 13.50 -4.06 0.52
CA GLY A 123 14.87 -3.97 1.02
C GLY A 123 15.05 -2.81 2.01
N ASP A 124 14.00 -2.47 2.73
CA ASP A 124 13.90 -1.34 3.66
C ASP A 124 13.90 -1.81 5.12
N GLU A 125 14.31 -0.94 6.04
CA GLU A 125 14.37 -1.27 7.48
C GLU A 125 13.00 -1.60 8.08
N ASN A 126 11.89 -1.11 7.49
CA ASN A 126 10.53 -1.42 7.91
C ASN A 126 9.98 -2.75 7.36
N ASP A 127 10.72 -3.45 6.50
CA ASP A 127 10.31 -4.75 5.97
C ASP A 127 9.98 -5.77 7.09
N ALA A 128 10.85 -5.85 8.09
CA ALA A 128 10.67 -6.78 9.21
C ALA A 128 9.48 -6.38 10.11
N GLU A 129 9.26 -5.10 10.33
CA GLU A 129 8.16 -4.59 11.13
C GLU A 129 6.81 -4.85 10.44
N ALA A 130 6.73 -4.68 9.12
CA ALA A 130 5.53 -5.02 8.36
C ALA A 130 5.18 -6.53 8.49
N VAL A 131 6.19 -7.41 8.42
CA VAL A 131 6.01 -8.85 8.67
C VAL A 131 5.47 -9.11 10.07
N ARG A 132 6.04 -8.46 11.09
CA ARG A 132 5.65 -8.64 12.49
C ARG A 132 4.20 -8.21 12.72
N ILE A 133 3.81 -7.04 12.22
CA ILE A 133 2.45 -6.50 12.38
C ILE A 133 1.43 -7.43 11.71
N LEU A 134 1.63 -7.77 10.44
CA LEU A 134 0.68 -8.62 9.71
C LEU A 134 0.64 -10.06 10.29
N GLY A 135 1.77 -10.58 10.76
CA GLY A 135 1.79 -11.87 11.46
C GLY A 135 0.94 -11.88 12.72
N GLY A 136 0.90 -10.78 13.45
CA GLY A 136 0.03 -10.62 14.63
C GLY A 136 -1.45 -10.47 14.29
N LEU A 137 -1.76 -9.80 13.16
CA LEU A 137 -3.15 -9.56 12.73
C LEU A 137 -3.82 -10.77 12.07
N PHE A 138 -3.02 -11.71 11.55
CA PHE A 138 -3.52 -12.91 10.90
C PHE A 138 -3.10 -14.20 11.63
N PRO A 139 -3.60 -14.44 12.84
CA PRO A 139 -3.27 -15.66 13.59
C PRO A 139 -3.67 -16.89 12.79
N GLY A 140 -2.73 -17.84 12.65
CA GLY A 140 -2.93 -19.06 11.86
C GLY A 140 -2.61 -18.94 10.38
N ARG A 141 -2.17 -17.78 9.90
CA ARG A 141 -1.61 -17.61 8.55
C ARG A 141 -0.13 -17.26 8.61
N ARG A 142 0.64 -17.85 7.71
CA ARG A 142 2.05 -17.52 7.57
C ARG A 142 2.23 -16.30 6.66
N VAL A 143 3.06 -15.35 7.07
CA VAL A 143 3.47 -14.25 6.20
C VAL A 143 4.64 -14.71 5.33
N TYR A 144 4.53 -14.50 4.02
CA TYR A 144 5.54 -14.79 3.01
C TYR A 144 6.03 -13.45 2.43
N PRO A 145 7.13 -12.92 2.95
CA PRO A 145 7.74 -11.72 2.40
C PRO A 145 8.40 -12.07 1.05
N ILE A 146 8.15 -11.26 0.03
CA ILE A 146 8.77 -11.42 -1.29
C ILE A 146 9.30 -10.09 -1.81
N PRO A 147 10.49 -10.07 -2.46
CA PRO A 147 10.99 -8.88 -3.12
C PRO A 147 10.01 -8.41 -4.20
N ALA A 148 9.55 -7.17 -4.11
CA ALA A 148 8.49 -6.65 -4.97
C ALA A 148 8.92 -5.43 -5.81
N ARG A 149 10.20 -5.02 -5.75
CA ARG A 149 10.69 -3.84 -6.47
C ARG A 149 10.40 -3.89 -7.96
N SER A 150 10.65 -5.03 -8.62
CA SER A 150 10.42 -5.18 -10.05
C SER A 150 8.94 -5.06 -10.45
N ILE A 151 8.02 -5.45 -9.56
CA ILE A 151 6.58 -5.28 -9.77
C ILE A 151 6.21 -3.81 -9.58
N LEU A 152 6.73 -3.20 -8.51
CA LEU A 152 6.48 -1.80 -8.15
C LEU A 152 6.90 -0.85 -9.28
N VAL A 153 8.07 -1.08 -9.86
CA VAL A 153 8.56 -0.31 -11.01
C VAL A 153 7.58 -0.37 -12.18
N GLY A 154 6.88 -1.48 -12.38
CA GLY A 154 5.84 -1.63 -13.40
C GLY A 154 4.51 -0.91 -13.10
N GLY A 155 4.41 -0.12 -12.03
CA GLY A 155 3.23 0.70 -11.71
C GLY A 155 2.17 0.00 -10.88
N GLY A 156 2.49 -1.11 -10.23
CA GLY A 156 1.59 -1.84 -9.33
C GLY A 156 2.36 -2.57 -8.24
N ASN A 157 1.68 -3.42 -7.45
CA ASN A 157 2.34 -4.25 -6.46
C ASN A 157 1.63 -5.61 -6.35
N ILE A 158 1.88 -6.38 -5.29
CA ILE A 158 1.43 -7.76 -5.12
C ILE A 158 -0.09 -7.90 -5.31
N HIS A 159 -0.89 -7.08 -4.63
CA HIS A 159 -2.34 -7.15 -4.76
C HIS A 159 -2.79 -6.80 -6.17
N CYS A 160 -2.20 -5.79 -6.78
CA CYS A 160 -2.56 -5.29 -8.11
C CYS A 160 -2.39 -6.35 -9.21
N VAL A 161 -1.41 -7.27 -9.08
CA VAL A 161 -1.14 -8.34 -10.06
C VAL A 161 -1.83 -9.66 -9.72
N THR A 162 -2.74 -9.66 -8.72
CA THR A 162 -3.44 -10.88 -8.27
C THR A 162 -4.94 -10.80 -8.51
N GLN A 163 -5.56 -11.97 -8.62
CA GLN A 163 -7.02 -12.12 -8.72
C GLN A 163 -7.47 -13.27 -7.82
N GLN A 164 -8.41 -12.98 -6.92
CA GLN A 164 -9.02 -14.00 -6.07
C GLN A 164 -9.97 -14.89 -6.89
N ILE A 165 -9.80 -16.20 -6.75
CA ILE A 165 -10.74 -17.20 -7.27
C ILE A 165 -11.30 -17.94 -6.06
N PRO A 166 -12.53 -17.59 -5.60
CA PRO A 166 -13.14 -18.26 -4.46
C PRO A 166 -13.36 -19.75 -4.75
N ARG A 167 -13.16 -20.60 -3.74
CA ARG A 167 -13.63 -21.99 -3.83
C ARG A 167 -15.15 -21.99 -3.82
N GLY A 168 -15.74 -22.70 -4.81
CA GLY A 168 -17.16 -23.03 -4.80
C GLY A 168 -17.52 -24.04 -3.70
#